data_78cfea8a9a03184bd814dea33f998afe
#
_entry.id   78cfea8a9a03184bd814dea33f998afe
#
_cell.length_a   1.000
_cell.length_b   1.000
_cell.length_c   1.000
_cell.angle_alpha   90.00
_cell.angle_beta   90.00
_cell.angle_gamma   90.00
#
_symmetry.space_group_name_H-M   'P 1'
#
loop_
_entity.id
_entity.type
_entity.pdbx_description
1 polymer ?
#
loop_
_entity_poly.entity_id
_entity_poly.type
_entity_poly.pdbx_seq_one_letter_code
_entity_poly.pdbx_strand_id
1 'polypeptide(L)'
;VEYHKQKGFFKADDNDQLRTIDDICAVFDTKPKYRGFQRVGATPVPNKENIEIWYPNINNRSGWINELSADHNTFTEYNQDDAKRQTHVNACIKDNMQRITFFRYKDELGMEFYKFIGVFSLDIDETQKQGRCIWRRISKKYKL
;
A
#
# COMPACT_ATOMS: atom_id res chain seq x y z
N VAL A 1 -11.43 5.56 -13.41
CA VAL A 1 -12.29 4.78 -12.48
C VAL A 1 -13.13 3.77 -13.27
N GLU A 2 -13.94 4.23 -14.21
CA GLU A 2 -14.81 3.34 -15.00
C GLU A 2 -14.05 2.31 -15.83
N TYR A 3 -12.92 2.68 -16.40
CA TYR A 3 -12.06 1.77 -17.15
C TYR A 3 -11.69 0.55 -16.32
N HIS A 4 -11.21 0.76 -15.07
CA HIS A 4 -10.78 -0.33 -14.21
C HIS A 4 -11.96 -1.16 -13.69
N LYS A 5 -13.09 -0.52 -13.41
CA LYS A 5 -14.32 -1.24 -13.04
C LYS A 5 -14.79 -2.17 -14.16
N GLN A 6 -14.79 -1.70 -15.39
CA GLN A 6 -15.18 -2.49 -16.55
C GLN A 6 -14.18 -3.62 -16.83
N LYS A 7 -12.88 -3.34 -16.72
CA LYS A 7 -11.83 -4.35 -16.85
C LYS A 7 -11.96 -5.43 -15.79
N GLY A 8 -12.37 -5.07 -14.56
CA GLY A 8 -12.66 -5.99 -13.48
C GLY A 8 -11.44 -6.50 -12.71
N PHE A 9 -10.25 -5.97 -12.99
CA PHE A 9 -9.03 -6.36 -12.28
C PHE A 9 -7.94 -5.29 -12.44
N PHE A 10 -6.96 -5.36 -11.55
CA PHE A 10 -5.68 -4.67 -11.67
C PHE A 10 -4.58 -5.68 -11.97
N LYS A 11 -3.65 -5.31 -12.83
CA LYS A 11 -2.49 -6.14 -13.17
C LYS A 11 -1.24 -5.28 -13.26
N ALA A 12 -0.20 -5.64 -12.50
CA ALA A 12 1.03 -4.85 -12.44
C ALA A 12 1.69 -4.69 -13.81
N ASP A 13 1.67 -5.75 -14.63
CA ASP A 13 2.29 -5.75 -15.97
C ASP A 13 1.50 -4.93 -17.00
N ASP A 14 0.24 -4.59 -16.71
CA ASP A 14 -0.61 -3.79 -17.61
C ASP A 14 -0.42 -2.27 -17.42
N ASN A 15 0.48 -1.86 -16.55
CA ASN A 15 0.69 -0.45 -16.24
C ASN A 15 -0.58 0.24 -15.73
N ASP A 16 -1.40 -0.48 -14.97
CA ASP A 16 -2.65 0.04 -14.40
C ASP A 16 -2.36 1.19 -13.41
N GLN A 17 -2.90 2.36 -13.71
CA GLN A 17 -2.61 3.57 -12.95
C GLN A 17 -3.83 4.46 -12.79
N LEU A 18 -3.84 5.24 -11.71
CA LEU A 18 -4.87 6.20 -11.39
C LEU A 18 -4.22 7.52 -10.95
N ARG A 19 -4.91 8.63 -11.18
CA ARG A 19 -4.34 9.95 -10.93
C ARG A 19 -4.32 10.31 -9.45
N THR A 20 -5.36 9.94 -8.70
CA THR A 20 -5.54 10.37 -7.31
C THR A 20 -5.90 9.19 -6.41
N ILE A 21 -5.70 9.39 -5.09
CA ILE A 21 -6.14 8.43 -4.08
C ILE A 21 -7.66 8.30 -4.07
N ASP A 22 -8.38 9.39 -4.29
CA ASP A 22 -9.84 9.35 -4.40
C ASP A 22 -10.28 8.45 -5.56
N ASP A 23 -9.60 8.50 -6.69
CA ASP A 23 -9.88 7.63 -7.84
C ASP A 23 -9.60 6.16 -7.50
N ILE A 24 -8.51 5.87 -6.80
CA ILE A 24 -8.19 4.51 -6.34
C ILE A 24 -9.34 3.98 -5.51
N CYS A 25 -9.73 4.71 -4.49
CA CYS A 25 -10.81 4.29 -3.58
C CYS A 25 -12.15 4.15 -4.30
N ALA A 26 -12.45 5.03 -5.27
CA ALA A 26 -13.67 4.98 -6.05
C ALA A 26 -13.80 3.68 -6.87
N VAL A 27 -12.69 3.11 -7.35
CA VAL A 27 -12.72 1.81 -8.03
C VAL A 27 -13.24 0.71 -7.11
N PHE A 28 -12.97 0.82 -5.81
CA PHE A 28 -13.43 -0.12 -4.78
C PHE A 28 -14.75 0.30 -4.13
N ASP A 29 -15.44 1.31 -4.67
CA ASP A 29 -16.70 1.85 -4.13
C ASP A 29 -16.57 2.36 -2.68
N THR A 30 -15.44 2.99 -2.37
CA THR A 30 -15.15 3.53 -1.05
C THR A 30 -14.47 4.90 -1.14
N LYS A 31 -14.16 5.47 0.01
CA LYS A 31 -13.46 6.75 0.14
C LYS A 31 -12.21 6.57 1.01
N PRO A 32 -11.20 7.44 0.83
CA PRO A 32 -10.01 7.40 1.68
C PRO A 32 -10.36 7.53 3.16
N LYS A 33 -9.69 6.73 3.99
CA LYS A 33 -9.88 6.79 5.44
C LYS A 33 -9.08 7.95 6.03
N TYR A 34 -9.70 8.66 6.99
CA TYR A 34 -9.08 9.77 7.71
C TYR A 34 -9.01 9.45 9.21
N ARG A 35 -8.00 9.99 9.84
CA ARG A 35 -7.90 10.09 11.31
C ARG A 35 -7.89 11.57 11.64
N GLY A 36 -9.07 12.12 12.02
CA GLY A 36 -9.26 13.57 12.11
C GLY A 36 -9.14 14.21 10.73
N PHE A 37 -8.24 15.15 10.56
CA PHE A 37 -7.99 15.84 9.30
C PHE A 37 -6.91 15.16 8.44
N GLN A 38 -6.23 14.14 8.99
CA GLN A 38 -5.16 13.46 8.28
C GLN A 38 -5.67 12.21 7.58
N ARG A 39 -5.37 12.10 6.28
CA ARG A 39 -5.62 10.88 5.52
C ARG A 39 -4.61 9.82 5.95
N VAL A 40 -5.10 8.61 6.28
CA VAL A 40 -4.22 7.48 6.58
C VAL A 40 -3.79 6.80 5.28
N GLY A 41 -2.66 6.07 5.31
CA GLY A 41 -2.05 5.46 4.13
C GLY A 41 -2.74 4.20 3.62
N ALA A 42 -3.80 3.75 4.29
CA ALA A 42 -4.53 2.55 3.92
C ALA A 42 -6.02 2.71 4.20
N THR A 43 -6.84 2.02 3.39
CA THR A 43 -8.30 2.04 3.50
C THR A 43 -8.83 0.62 3.36
N PRO A 44 -9.72 0.16 4.26
CA PRO A 44 -10.32 -1.17 4.12
C PRO A 44 -11.10 -1.34 2.82
N VAL A 45 -11.05 -2.54 2.24
CA VAL A 45 -11.91 -2.90 1.11
C VAL A 45 -13.31 -3.21 1.65
N PRO A 46 -14.38 -2.58 1.12
CA PRO A 46 -15.74 -2.86 1.58
C PRO A 46 -16.10 -4.34 1.48
N ASN A 47 -16.75 -4.86 2.53
CA ASN A 47 -17.25 -6.24 2.60
C ASN A 47 -16.16 -7.33 2.53
N LYS A 48 -14.91 -6.98 2.79
CA LYS A 48 -13.80 -7.93 2.84
C LYS A 48 -13.03 -7.78 4.14
N GLU A 49 -12.60 -8.90 4.70
CA GLU A 49 -11.77 -8.94 5.89
C GLU A 49 -10.30 -9.18 5.50
N ASN A 50 -9.39 -8.73 6.35
CA ASN A 50 -7.95 -9.00 6.24
C ASN A 50 -7.29 -8.52 4.94
N ILE A 51 -7.92 -7.58 4.25
CA ILE A 51 -7.34 -6.95 3.05
C ILE A 51 -7.69 -5.47 3.03
N GLU A 52 -6.73 -4.65 2.65
CA GLU A 52 -6.89 -3.20 2.56
C GLU A 52 -6.20 -2.64 1.32
N ILE A 53 -6.67 -1.46 0.90
CA ILE A 53 -6.06 -0.68 -0.17
C ILE A 53 -4.93 0.11 0.49
N TRP A 54 -3.72 0.03 -0.07
CA TRP A 54 -2.54 0.70 0.48
C TRP A 54 -1.93 1.66 -0.53
N TYR A 55 -1.75 2.89 -0.11
CA TYR A 55 -1.07 3.92 -0.89
C TYR A 55 -0.01 4.55 0.02
N PRO A 56 1.12 3.84 0.21
CA PRO A 56 2.13 4.24 1.19
C PRO A 56 2.67 5.63 0.93
N ASN A 57 2.89 6.37 2.02
CA ASN A 57 3.50 7.69 1.93
C ASN A 57 5.01 7.55 1.78
N ILE A 58 5.52 7.88 0.59
CA ILE A 58 6.94 7.77 0.25
C ILE A 58 7.77 8.99 0.64
N ASN A 59 7.15 10.02 1.23
CA ASN A 59 7.83 11.24 1.68
C ASN A 59 8.39 11.07 3.10
N ASN A 60 9.16 10.11 3.39
CA ASN A 60 9.91 9.85 4.64
C ASN A 60 9.80 10.95 5.72
N ARG A 61 8.58 11.25 6.17
CA ARG A 61 8.32 12.29 7.18
C ARG A 61 8.21 11.66 8.56
N SER A 62 8.55 12.44 9.59
CA SER A 62 8.40 12.05 11.00
C SER A 62 9.14 10.76 11.34
N GLY A 63 10.28 10.53 10.72
CA GLY A 63 11.13 9.37 10.98
C GLY A 63 10.74 8.09 10.24
N TRP A 64 9.71 8.13 9.39
CA TRP A 64 9.29 6.97 8.60
C TRP A 64 10.20 6.76 7.38
N ILE A 65 10.60 5.51 7.18
CA ILE A 65 11.36 5.06 6.01
C ILE A 65 10.51 4.04 5.26
N ASN A 66 10.36 4.24 3.96
CA ASN A 66 9.61 3.38 3.05
C ASN A 66 10.47 3.06 1.84
N GLU A 67 10.79 1.78 1.63
CA GLU A 67 11.68 1.34 0.56
C GLU A 67 11.05 0.20 -0.23
N LEU A 68 10.94 0.39 -1.55
CA LEU A 68 10.52 -0.65 -2.48
C LEU A 68 11.75 -1.21 -3.19
N SER A 69 11.90 -2.53 -3.21
CA SER A 69 13.01 -3.18 -3.92
C SER A 69 12.92 -2.94 -5.44
N ALA A 70 14.05 -3.04 -6.14
CA ALA A 70 14.12 -2.80 -7.58
C ALA A 70 13.20 -3.74 -8.38
N ASP A 71 13.04 -4.98 -7.93
CA ASP A 71 12.16 -5.98 -8.56
C ASP A 71 10.69 -5.86 -8.13
N HIS A 72 10.37 -4.90 -7.23
CA HIS A 72 9.04 -4.68 -6.65
C HIS A 72 8.48 -5.85 -5.83
N ASN A 73 9.32 -6.80 -5.44
CA ASN A 73 8.88 -7.96 -4.67
C ASN A 73 8.89 -7.76 -3.16
N THR A 74 9.62 -6.75 -2.68
CA THR A 74 9.78 -6.48 -1.24
C THR A 74 9.58 -5.01 -0.94
N PHE A 75 8.74 -4.72 0.04
CA PHE A 75 8.54 -3.38 0.58
C PHE A 75 8.94 -3.37 2.06
N THR A 76 9.85 -2.47 2.43
CA THR A 76 10.30 -2.33 3.82
C THR A 76 9.79 -1.00 4.38
N GLU A 77 9.08 -1.05 5.51
CA GLU A 77 8.64 0.16 6.20
C GLU A 77 9.00 0.11 7.68
N TYR A 78 9.52 1.20 8.19
CA TYR A 78 9.86 1.30 9.61
C TYR A 78 10.01 2.76 10.03
N ASN A 79 9.86 3.00 11.35
CA ASN A 79 10.19 4.29 11.93
C ASN A 79 11.59 4.23 12.53
N GLN A 80 12.36 5.30 12.38
CA GLN A 80 13.70 5.41 12.94
C GLN A 80 13.70 5.44 14.47
N ASP A 81 12.61 5.93 15.08
CA ASP A 81 12.42 5.88 16.53
C ASP A 81 12.13 4.45 16.98
N ASP A 82 12.92 3.92 17.92
CA ASP A 82 12.82 2.53 18.36
C ASP A 82 11.44 2.16 18.91
N ALA A 83 10.85 3.00 19.74
CA ALA A 83 9.55 2.75 20.35
C ALA A 83 8.43 2.75 19.31
N LYS A 84 8.43 3.72 18.39
CA LYS A 84 7.45 3.79 17.30
C LYS A 84 7.59 2.62 16.34
N ARG A 85 8.83 2.22 16.03
CA ARG A 85 9.11 1.07 15.17
C ARG A 85 8.55 -0.21 15.77
N GLN A 86 8.81 -0.47 17.04
CA GLN A 86 8.33 -1.67 17.71
C GLN A 86 6.81 -1.70 17.82
N THR A 87 6.18 -0.58 18.14
CA THR A 87 4.72 -0.46 18.19
C THR A 87 4.11 -0.76 16.83
N HIS A 88 4.69 -0.23 15.75
CA HIS A 88 4.21 -0.44 14.39
C HIS A 88 4.37 -1.92 13.96
N VAL A 89 5.53 -2.52 14.25
CA VAL A 89 5.78 -3.95 13.96
C VAL A 89 4.73 -4.82 14.65
N ASN A 90 4.49 -4.58 15.94
CA ASN A 90 3.51 -5.35 16.70
C ASN A 90 2.09 -5.21 16.13
N ALA A 91 1.70 -4.00 15.73
CA ALA A 91 0.40 -3.74 15.13
C ALA A 91 0.24 -4.46 13.80
N CYS A 92 1.24 -4.41 12.92
CA CYS A 92 1.20 -5.06 11.62
C CYS A 92 1.11 -6.58 11.74
N ILE A 93 1.84 -7.17 12.67
CA ILE A 93 1.78 -8.63 12.94
C ILE A 93 0.38 -9.01 13.45
N LYS A 94 -0.15 -8.24 14.40
CA LYS A 94 -1.48 -8.50 14.98
C LYS A 94 -2.57 -8.41 13.93
N ASP A 95 -2.55 -7.34 13.12
CA ASP A 95 -3.60 -7.09 12.11
C ASP A 95 -3.49 -8.05 10.94
N ASN A 96 -2.29 -8.44 10.57
CA ASN A 96 -1.98 -9.40 9.50
C ASN A 96 -2.79 -9.14 8.21
N MET A 97 -2.85 -7.90 7.79
CA MET A 97 -3.61 -7.49 6.60
C MET A 97 -2.83 -7.74 5.32
N GLN A 98 -3.50 -8.22 4.28
CA GLN A 98 -2.97 -8.15 2.93
C GLN A 98 -3.19 -6.74 2.38
N ARG A 99 -2.33 -6.29 1.49
CA ARG A 99 -2.35 -4.91 0.98
C ARG A 99 -2.33 -4.86 -0.54
N ILE A 100 -3.41 -4.32 -1.12
CA ILE A 100 -3.52 -4.01 -2.54
C ILE A 100 -2.81 -2.69 -2.73
N THR A 101 -1.61 -2.71 -3.33
CA THR A 101 -0.67 -1.60 -3.22
C THR A 101 -0.61 -0.75 -4.49
N PHE A 102 -0.78 0.56 -4.28
CA PHE A 102 -0.67 1.60 -5.29
C PHE A 102 0.47 2.52 -4.92
N PHE A 103 1.55 2.49 -5.68
CA PHE A 103 2.76 3.26 -5.42
C PHE A 103 2.74 4.56 -6.22
N ARG A 104 3.20 5.65 -5.58
CA ARG A 104 3.17 6.98 -6.18
C ARG A 104 4.40 7.23 -7.03
N TYR A 105 4.16 7.76 -8.24
CA TYR A 105 5.19 8.18 -9.18
C TYR A 105 4.88 9.60 -9.67
N LYS A 106 5.85 10.21 -10.36
CA LYS A 106 5.67 11.46 -11.08
C LYS A 106 5.90 11.23 -12.57
N ASP A 107 5.07 11.85 -13.42
CA ASP A 107 5.28 11.84 -14.87
C ASP A 107 6.31 12.90 -15.29
N GLU A 108 6.55 13.04 -16.60
CA GLU A 108 7.52 13.96 -17.15
C GLU A 108 7.19 15.44 -16.83
N LEU A 109 5.92 15.75 -16.59
CA LEU A 109 5.46 17.11 -16.24
C LEU A 109 5.47 17.35 -14.73
N GLY A 110 5.92 16.37 -13.93
CA GLY A 110 5.93 16.47 -12.48
C GLY A 110 4.58 16.17 -11.81
N MET A 111 3.58 15.72 -12.58
CA MET A 111 2.27 15.35 -12.05
C MET A 111 2.31 13.99 -11.40
N GLU A 112 1.73 13.88 -10.20
CA GLU A 112 1.67 12.62 -9.46
C GLU A 112 0.62 11.68 -10.03
N PHE A 113 0.92 10.39 -10.00
CA PHE A 113 -0.01 9.32 -10.30
C PHE A 113 0.33 8.10 -9.46
N TYR A 114 -0.64 7.16 -9.36
CA TYR A 114 -0.49 5.95 -8.57
C TYR A 114 -0.58 4.74 -9.49
N LYS A 115 0.38 3.84 -9.38
CA LYS A 115 0.44 2.63 -10.19
C LYS A 115 0.24 1.41 -9.30
N PHE A 116 -0.65 0.51 -9.72
CA PHE A 116 -0.80 -0.79 -9.06
C PHE A 116 0.49 -1.60 -9.24
N ILE A 117 1.10 -2.01 -8.13
CA ILE A 117 2.34 -2.78 -8.14
C ILE A 117 2.18 -4.20 -7.61
N GLY A 118 1.02 -4.55 -7.09
CA GLY A 118 0.73 -5.89 -6.62
C GLY A 118 0.01 -5.95 -5.29
N VAL A 119 -0.24 -7.16 -4.84
CA VAL A 119 -0.77 -7.46 -3.50
C VAL A 119 0.39 -7.94 -2.65
N PHE A 120 0.54 -7.32 -1.46
CA PHE A 120 1.61 -7.61 -0.53
C PHE A 120 1.06 -8.23 0.75
N SER A 121 1.83 -9.12 1.35
CA SER A 121 1.56 -9.74 2.64
C SER A 121 2.76 -9.56 3.55
N LEU A 122 2.53 -9.41 4.86
CA LEU A 122 3.61 -9.27 5.82
C LEU A 122 4.36 -10.61 5.95
N ASP A 123 5.68 -10.54 5.79
CA ASP A 123 6.59 -11.65 6.10
C ASP A 123 6.84 -11.60 7.61
N ILE A 124 6.05 -12.33 8.38
CA ILE A 124 6.08 -12.27 9.85
C ILE A 124 7.44 -12.68 10.39
N ASP A 125 8.01 -13.78 9.89
CA ASP A 125 9.30 -14.29 10.37
C ASP A 125 10.42 -13.28 10.14
N GLU A 126 10.51 -12.74 8.93
CA GLU A 126 11.54 -11.76 8.59
C GLU A 126 11.30 -10.42 9.31
N THR A 127 10.04 -10.03 9.50
CA THR A 127 9.68 -8.83 10.26
C THR A 127 10.15 -8.95 11.71
N GLN A 128 9.91 -10.09 12.35
CA GLN A 128 10.37 -10.33 13.72
C GLN A 128 11.89 -10.35 13.80
N LYS A 129 12.54 -10.97 12.84
CA LYS A 129 14.01 -11.09 12.78
C LYS A 129 14.70 -9.74 12.59
N GLN A 130 14.17 -8.89 11.70
CA GLN A 130 14.76 -7.59 11.40
C GLN A 130 14.26 -6.46 12.30
N GLY A 131 13.13 -6.62 12.98
CA GLY A 131 12.52 -5.57 13.80
C GLY A 131 11.94 -4.42 12.99
N ARG A 132 11.57 -4.67 11.73
CA ARG A 132 10.94 -3.72 10.82
C ARG A 132 9.95 -4.45 9.93
N CYS A 133 8.91 -3.79 9.43
CA CYS A 133 7.89 -4.44 8.62
C CYS A 133 8.44 -4.79 7.23
N ILE A 134 8.47 -6.07 6.94
CA ILE A 134 8.90 -6.61 5.65
C ILE A 134 7.69 -7.18 4.94
N TRP A 135 7.32 -6.56 3.84
CA TRP A 135 6.16 -6.94 3.02
C TRP A 135 6.65 -7.65 1.76
N ARG A 136 6.06 -8.81 1.44
CA ARG A 136 6.38 -9.56 0.23
C ARG A 136 5.22 -9.52 -0.74
N ARG A 137 5.51 -9.29 -2.01
CA ARG A 137 4.49 -9.35 -3.06
C ARG A 137 4.06 -10.79 -3.28
N ILE A 138 2.77 -11.07 -3.05
CA ILE A 138 2.20 -12.41 -3.21
C ILE A 138 1.43 -12.55 -4.52
N SER A 139 1.06 -11.46 -5.17
CA SER A 139 0.37 -11.47 -6.46
C SER A 139 0.64 -10.19 -7.23
N LYS A 140 0.74 -10.32 -8.55
CA LYS A 140 0.82 -9.18 -9.49
C LYS A 140 -0.56 -8.79 -10.03
N LYS A 141 -1.62 -9.42 -9.55
CA LYS A 141 -2.99 -9.21 -10.03
C LYS A 141 -3.96 -9.17 -8.85
N TYR A 142 -4.96 -8.30 -8.95
CA TYR A 142 -6.09 -8.27 -8.01
C TYR A 142 -7.39 -8.20 -8.80
N LYS A 143 -8.29 -9.16 -8.56
CA LYS A 143 -9.62 -9.21 -9.18
C LYS A 143 -10.61 -8.42 -8.32
N LEU A 144 -11.31 -7.46 -8.95
CA LEU A 144 -12.34 -6.66 -8.33
C LEU A 144 -13.63 -7.44 -8.05
#